data_7b96f1f1220466bd674b4f7ae5a37db1
#
_entry.id   7b96f1f1220466bd674b4f7ae5a37db1
#
_cell.length_a   1.000
_cell.length_b   1.000
_cell.length_c   1.000
_cell.angle_alpha   90.00
_cell.angle_beta   90.00
_cell.angle_gamma   90.00
#
_symmetry.space_group_name_H-M   'P 1'
#
loop_
_entity.id
_entity.type
_entity.pdbx_description
1 polymer ?
#
loop_
_entity_poly.entity_id
_entity_poly.type
_entity_poly.pdbx_seq_one_letter_code
_entity_poly.pdbx_strand_id
1 'polypeptide(L)'
;MGYGGGGSGGGGSGGGSGGGSAGGVIGGVGGTGAAVGRTKKFLGSRGIMSGGATPNRNTIDFWNIPVLSSALDFGDLSIGRQHMSSCSSGIRLITFGGNNPPDASRIDFNTFLTLGDATDFGEMTGERSSGTNRVGSAPDGNRGVFMGGTSPTTGLSNIDYITIGTTGNAIEFSKMTANRDGQAGCSDGVRGLTAGGNPPQNHVELVNISNLSDAVDWGEIPVAQIFSGDAGTSDGSRGVFVGGYGGGTDNRDNVQYVTIGTLGQSADYGELFNGNYGATNSSDGTRMCTAGGSEPTGYATTIQYHQISQGGTALDFGEITQARGMAGHDSGG
;
A
#
# COMPACT_ATOMS: atom_id res chain seq x y z
N MET A 1 -70.47 -37.84 45.51
CA MET A 1 -70.71 -38.79 44.45
C MET A 1 -69.77 -38.41 43.34
N GLY A 2 -68.67 -38.98 43.09
CA GLY A 2 -68.44 -40.28 42.65
C GLY A 2 -67.44 -40.11 41.48
N TYR A 3 -66.35 -40.66 41.68
CA TYR A 3 -65.46 -41.46 40.80
C TYR A 3 -64.97 -40.82 39.51
N GLY A 4 -63.68 -40.86 39.05
CA GLY A 4 -62.56 -41.80 39.33
C GLY A 4 -61.83 -42.08 38.08
N GLY A 5 -60.55 -42.40 38.21
CA GLY A 5 -59.73 -43.09 37.24
C GLY A 5 -58.94 -42.20 36.29
N GLY A 6 -57.64 -42.19 36.27
CA GLY A 6 -56.63 -43.26 36.40
C GLY A 6 -56.19 -43.73 35.04
N GLY A 7 -54.91 -43.53 34.69
CA GLY A 7 -54.38 -44.18 33.55
C GLY A 7 -53.01 -43.66 33.15
N SER A 8 -52.03 -44.44 33.58
CA SER A 8 -50.60 -44.37 33.32
C SER A 8 -50.22 -44.78 31.87
N GLY A 9 -49.08 -44.35 31.42
CA GLY A 9 -48.34 -45.17 30.50
C GLY A 9 -47.53 -44.44 29.44
N GLY A 10 -46.25 -44.58 29.54
CA GLY A 10 -45.44 -45.17 28.52
C GLY A 10 -44.61 -44.23 27.67
N GLY A 11 -43.32 -44.36 27.83
CA GLY A 11 -42.21 -43.76 27.19
C GLY A 11 -42.08 -44.01 25.69
N GLY A 12 -41.19 -43.25 25.12
CA GLY A 12 -40.75 -43.41 23.74
C GLY A 12 -39.68 -42.36 23.40
N SER A 13 -38.46 -42.84 23.44
CA SER A 13 -37.29 -42.12 22.93
C SER A 13 -37.31 -42.03 21.40
N GLY A 14 -36.99 -40.85 20.84
CA GLY A 14 -36.82 -40.69 19.44
C GLY A 14 -36.04 -39.41 19.12
N GLY A 15 -34.77 -39.54 18.73
CA GLY A 15 -33.94 -38.46 18.27
C GLY A 15 -34.39 -37.94 16.90
N GLY A 16 -34.33 -36.68 16.72
CA GLY A 16 -34.56 -36.01 15.45
C GLY A 16 -33.76 -34.72 15.32
N SER A 17 -32.72 -34.79 14.52
CA SER A 17 -31.95 -33.64 14.08
C SER A 17 -32.85 -32.72 13.25
N GLY A 18 -33.13 -31.51 13.78
CA GLY A 18 -33.86 -30.48 13.06
C GLY A 18 -32.98 -29.26 12.85
N GLY A 19 -32.67 -28.98 11.59
CA GLY A 19 -32.02 -27.75 11.15
C GLY A 19 -32.92 -26.54 11.41
N GLY A 20 -32.46 -25.59 12.19
CA GLY A 20 -33.08 -24.31 12.40
C GLY A 20 -32.71 -23.32 11.34
N SER A 21 -33.66 -22.95 10.48
CA SER A 21 -33.56 -21.76 9.65
C SER A 21 -33.69 -20.53 10.51
N ALA A 22 -32.62 -19.70 10.51
CA ALA A 22 -32.64 -18.40 11.17
C ALA A 22 -33.46 -17.42 10.35
N GLY A 23 -34.59 -17.00 10.91
CA GLY A 23 -35.40 -15.90 10.43
C GLY A 23 -34.66 -14.58 10.56
N GLY A 24 -34.72 -13.77 9.52
CA GLY A 24 -34.13 -12.46 9.44
C GLY A 24 -34.78 -11.48 10.39
N VAL A 25 -33.97 -10.73 11.11
CA VAL A 25 -34.35 -9.51 11.81
C VAL A 25 -33.90 -8.32 10.99
N ILE A 26 -34.86 -7.59 10.43
CA ILE A 26 -34.64 -6.28 9.82
C ILE A 26 -34.79 -5.29 10.98
N GLY A 27 -33.77 -4.46 11.19
CA GLY A 27 -33.94 -3.32 12.08
C GLY A 27 -32.63 -2.73 12.59
N GLY A 28 -32.39 -1.49 12.23
CA GLY A 28 -31.52 -0.63 12.98
C GLY A 28 -30.40 0.04 12.19
N VAL A 29 -30.69 1.23 11.74
CA VAL A 29 -29.71 2.24 11.27
C VAL A 29 -28.84 2.65 12.46
N GLY A 30 -27.52 2.64 12.26
CA GLY A 30 -26.58 3.28 13.17
C GLY A 30 -25.65 2.31 13.90
N GLY A 31 -24.78 1.68 13.15
CA GLY A 31 -23.64 0.96 13.71
C GLY A 31 -22.38 1.42 12.98
N THR A 32 -21.46 2.00 13.74
CA THR A 32 -20.05 2.10 13.37
C THR A 32 -19.57 0.68 13.11
N GLY A 33 -19.69 0.25 11.85
CA GLY A 33 -19.28 -1.09 11.44
C GLY A 33 -17.77 -1.17 11.49
N ALA A 34 -17.25 -1.68 12.60
CA ALA A 34 -15.94 -2.28 12.58
C ALA A 34 -15.94 -3.33 11.46
N ALA A 35 -15.07 -3.20 10.49
CA ALA A 35 -14.94 -4.12 9.38
C ALA A 35 -14.71 -5.52 9.93
N VAL A 36 -15.74 -6.36 9.90
CA VAL A 36 -15.67 -7.74 10.34
C VAL A 36 -14.76 -8.48 9.38
N GLY A 37 -13.53 -8.72 9.83
CA GLY A 37 -12.73 -9.88 9.42
C GLY A 37 -12.44 -10.09 7.94
N ARG A 38 -12.20 -9.04 7.14
CA ARG A 38 -11.47 -9.26 5.89
C ARG A 38 -10.01 -9.41 6.26
N THR A 39 -9.46 -10.61 6.10
CA THR A 39 -8.02 -10.85 6.12
C THR A 39 -7.38 -9.86 5.16
N LYS A 40 -6.55 -8.97 5.69
CA LYS A 40 -5.79 -7.97 4.93
C LYS A 40 -4.70 -8.72 4.15
N LYS A 41 -5.08 -9.30 3.03
CA LYS A 41 -4.24 -10.22 2.25
C LYS A 41 -2.98 -9.57 1.67
N PHE A 42 -2.89 -8.25 1.70
CA PHE A 42 -1.77 -7.47 1.19
C PHE A 42 -0.78 -7.03 2.29
N LEU A 43 -1.03 -7.33 3.55
CA LEU A 43 -0.11 -7.08 4.65
C LEU A 43 0.59 -8.38 5.08
N GLY A 44 1.82 -8.27 5.57
CA GLY A 44 2.56 -9.40 6.07
C GLY A 44 3.77 -8.98 6.89
N SER A 45 4.47 -9.95 7.46
CA SER A 45 5.55 -9.72 8.42
C SER A 45 6.89 -9.29 7.77
N ARG A 46 7.04 -9.46 6.46
CA ARG A 46 8.27 -9.15 5.73
C ARG A 46 8.10 -7.87 4.93
N GLY A 47 8.91 -6.86 5.22
CA GLY A 47 9.08 -5.67 4.39
C GLY A 47 10.13 -5.92 3.31
N ILE A 48 9.89 -5.44 2.10
CA ILE A 48 10.83 -5.53 0.97
C ILE A 48 11.02 -4.13 0.37
N MET A 49 12.26 -3.81 -0.02
CA MET A 49 12.64 -2.61 -0.78
C MET A 49 13.37 -3.02 -2.04
N SER A 50 12.86 -2.63 -3.21
CA SER A 50 13.35 -3.05 -4.52
C SER A 50 13.95 -1.90 -5.29
N GLY A 51 15.21 -2.05 -5.78
CA GLY A 51 15.92 -1.08 -6.60
C GLY A 51 16.21 0.24 -5.90
N GLY A 52 16.14 1.36 -6.62
CA GLY A 52 16.34 2.71 -6.11
C GLY A 52 17.48 3.49 -6.77
N ALA A 53 17.67 4.75 -6.35
CA ALA A 53 18.73 5.69 -6.78
C ALA A 53 19.89 5.62 -5.79
N THR A 54 21.08 6.10 -6.05
CA THR A 54 21.87 6.43 -7.22
C THR A 54 23.14 5.60 -7.17
N PRO A 55 23.57 4.91 -8.17
CA PRO A 55 22.99 4.76 -9.51
C PRO A 55 21.68 3.93 -9.50
N ASN A 56 21.03 3.77 -10.68
CA ASN A 56 19.90 2.85 -10.78
C ASN A 56 20.32 1.46 -10.27
N ARG A 57 19.64 0.97 -9.22
CA ARG A 57 19.96 -0.29 -8.56
C ARG A 57 18.96 -1.37 -8.95
N ASN A 58 19.43 -2.61 -8.96
CA ASN A 58 18.59 -3.80 -9.06
C ASN A 58 18.43 -4.52 -7.72
N THR A 59 19.25 -4.22 -6.72
CA THR A 59 19.24 -4.88 -5.41
C THR A 59 17.87 -4.84 -4.74
N ILE A 60 17.44 -5.97 -4.20
CA ILE A 60 16.24 -6.10 -3.38
C ILE A 60 16.68 -6.45 -1.96
N ASP A 61 16.27 -5.66 -0.99
CA ASP A 61 16.47 -5.91 0.43
C ASP A 61 15.17 -6.33 1.11
N PHE A 62 15.28 -7.11 2.19
CA PHE A 62 14.15 -7.45 3.04
C PHE A 62 14.50 -7.39 4.52
N TRP A 63 13.47 -7.17 5.35
CA TRP A 63 13.55 -7.23 6.82
C TRP A 63 12.29 -7.85 7.39
N ASN A 64 12.36 -8.27 8.65
CA ASN A 64 11.22 -8.82 9.38
C ASN A 64 10.60 -7.72 10.26
N ILE A 65 9.45 -7.18 9.87
CA ILE A 65 8.82 -6.02 10.52
C ILE A 65 8.56 -6.20 12.03
N PRO A 66 8.11 -7.37 12.52
CA PRO A 66 7.93 -7.60 13.97
C PRO A 66 9.22 -7.57 14.80
N VAL A 67 10.39 -7.73 14.18
CA VAL A 67 11.67 -7.88 14.89
C VAL A 67 12.66 -6.84 14.43
N LEU A 68 13.19 -6.04 15.37
CA LEU A 68 14.21 -5.03 15.06
C LEU A 68 15.47 -5.71 14.50
N SER A 69 15.84 -5.36 13.29
CA SER A 69 17.04 -5.88 12.61
C SER A 69 17.37 -5.06 11.37
N SER A 70 18.63 -5.05 10.97
CA SER A 70 19.00 -4.57 9.64
C SER A 70 18.47 -5.49 8.55
N ALA A 71 18.28 -4.93 7.35
CA ALA A 71 17.86 -5.67 6.18
C ALA A 71 18.92 -6.67 5.71
N LEU A 72 18.46 -7.67 5.00
CA LEU A 72 19.28 -8.68 4.34
C LEU A 72 18.99 -8.64 2.83
N ASP A 73 19.94 -9.11 2.05
CA ASP A 73 19.77 -9.30 0.62
C ASP A 73 18.67 -10.34 0.32
N PHE A 74 17.78 -9.97 -0.59
CA PHE A 74 16.69 -10.83 -1.06
C PHE A 74 16.99 -11.43 -2.44
N GLY A 75 17.63 -10.67 -3.31
CA GLY A 75 17.91 -10.94 -4.72
C GLY A 75 17.90 -9.65 -5.53
N ASP A 76 17.71 -9.76 -6.85
CA ASP A 76 17.80 -8.64 -7.76
C ASP A 76 16.54 -8.46 -8.61
N LEU A 77 16.22 -7.20 -8.99
CA LEU A 77 15.31 -6.89 -10.08
C LEU A 77 15.93 -7.34 -11.43
N SER A 78 15.09 -7.61 -12.39
CA SER A 78 15.53 -7.93 -13.75
C SER A 78 16.41 -6.83 -14.37
N ILE A 79 16.16 -5.58 -14.01
CA ILE A 79 16.93 -4.39 -14.44
C ILE A 79 16.97 -3.37 -13.31
N GLY A 80 18.12 -2.71 -13.12
CA GLY A 80 18.28 -1.62 -12.14
C GLY A 80 17.45 -0.40 -12.52
N ARG A 81 16.57 0.04 -11.60
CA ARG A 81 15.61 1.15 -11.78
C ARG A 81 15.47 1.99 -10.52
N GLN A 82 15.01 3.21 -10.67
CA GLN A 82 14.63 4.12 -9.58
C GLN A 82 13.25 4.74 -9.86
N HIS A 83 12.63 5.39 -8.88
CA HIS A 83 11.29 5.98 -8.99
C HIS A 83 10.19 4.96 -9.31
N MET A 84 10.34 3.77 -8.78
CA MET A 84 9.35 2.72 -8.89
C MET A 84 8.30 2.83 -7.82
N SER A 85 7.21 2.10 -8.01
CA SER A 85 6.24 1.80 -6.97
C SER A 85 5.97 0.29 -6.93
N SER A 86 5.36 -0.17 -5.87
CA SER A 86 5.04 -1.58 -5.71
C SER A 86 3.67 -1.78 -5.09
N CYS A 87 3.14 -2.97 -5.23
CA CYS A 87 1.94 -3.42 -4.52
C CYS A 87 2.04 -4.92 -4.25
N SER A 88 1.27 -5.42 -3.30
CA SER A 88 1.34 -6.81 -2.92
C SER A 88 -0.01 -7.51 -2.80
N SER A 89 0.04 -8.84 -2.84
CA SER A 89 -1.07 -9.71 -2.45
C SER A 89 -0.82 -10.36 -1.08
N GLY A 90 0.25 -9.98 -0.38
CA GLY A 90 0.76 -10.71 0.77
C GLY A 90 1.58 -11.96 0.42
N ILE A 91 1.48 -12.46 -0.81
CA ILE A 91 2.27 -13.59 -1.35
C ILE A 91 3.27 -13.12 -2.38
N ARG A 92 2.84 -12.28 -3.32
CA ARG A 92 3.66 -11.67 -4.37
C ARG A 92 3.83 -10.19 -4.14
N LEU A 93 5.06 -9.72 -4.26
CA LEU A 93 5.40 -8.33 -4.47
C LEU A 93 5.43 -8.07 -5.97
N ILE A 94 4.76 -7.02 -6.40
CA ILE A 94 4.81 -6.51 -7.77
C ILE A 94 5.54 -5.17 -7.74
N THR A 95 6.62 -5.04 -8.49
CA THR A 95 7.38 -3.79 -8.66
C THR A 95 7.22 -3.30 -10.09
N PHE A 96 6.76 -2.07 -10.26
CA PHE A 96 6.40 -1.55 -11.58
C PHE A 96 6.95 -0.16 -11.86
N GLY A 97 7.09 0.13 -13.16
CA GLY A 97 7.57 1.41 -13.66
C GLY A 97 9.02 1.67 -13.34
N GLY A 98 9.33 2.92 -13.16
CA GLY A 98 10.67 3.40 -12.84
C GLY A 98 11.38 4.07 -14.02
N ASN A 99 12.50 4.69 -13.72
CA ASN A 99 13.33 5.38 -14.70
C ASN A 99 14.53 4.51 -15.07
N ASN A 100 14.46 3.89 -16.21
CA ASN A 100 15.58 3.30 -16.96
C ASN A 100 15.13 3.02 -18.40
N PRO A 101 15.16 4.01 -19.31
CA PRO A 101 14.77 3.78 -20.70
C PRO A 101 15.62 2.67 -21.37
N PRO A 102 15.03 1.79 -22.22
CA PRO A 102 13.64 1.84 -22.71
C PRO A 102 12.61 1.12 -21.82
N ASP A 103 13.00 0.55 -20.69
CA ASP A 103 12.21 -0.42 -19.92
C ASP A 103 11.35 0.19 -18.80
N ALA A 104 10.90 1.43 -18.95
CA ALA A 104 10.15 2.13 -17.92
C ALA A 104 8.69 1.66 -17.73
N SER A 105 8.15 0.87 -18.65
CA SER A 105 6.82 0.23 -18.53
C SER A 105 6.86 -1.12 -17.81
N ARG A 106 8.04 -1.67 -17.56
CA ARG A 106 8.23 -3.02 -17.01
C ARG A 106 7.57 -3.23 -15.67
N ILE A 107 6.96 -4.41 -15.50
CA ILE A 107 6.45 -4.94 -14.24
C ILE A 107 7.23 -6.21 -13.92
N ASP A 108 7.82 -6.27 -12.73
CA ASP A 108 8.50 -7.45 -12.19
C ASP A 108 7.74 -7.98 -10.97
N PHE A 109 7.91 -9.25 -10.63
CA PHE A 109 7.39 -9.81 -9.39
C PHE A 109 8.39 -10.69 -8.65
N ASN A 110 8.25 -10.70 -7.32
CA ASN A 110 8.91 -11.63 -6.39
C ASN A 110 7.87 -12.34 -5.55
N THR A 111 8.25 -13.48 -4.98
CA THR A 111 7.43 -14.19 -3.98
C THR A 111 8.03 -13.94 -2.60
N PHE A 112 7.29 -13.35 -1.66
CA PHE A 112 7.80 -12.91 -0.36
C PHE A 112 8.56 -13.96 0.44
N LEU A 113 8.13 -15.20 0.41
CA LEU A 113 8.73 -16.27 1.22
C LEU A 113 9.90 -17.00 0.54
N THR A 114 10.17 -16.72 -0.73
CA THR A 114 11.24 -17.37 -1.49
C THR A 114 12.25 -16.33 -1.93
N LEU A 115 13.46 -16.38 -1.36
CA LEU A 115 14.55 -15.52 -1.79
C LEU A 115 14.92 -15.80 -3.25
N GLY A 116 15.27 -14.77 -3.98
CA GLY A 116 15.72 -14.86 -5.36
C GLY A 116 15.32 -13.67 -6.21
N ASP A 117 15.82 -13.67 -7.45
CA ASP A 117 15.63 -12.60 -8.39
C ASP A 117 14.18 -12.44 -8.83
N ALA A 118 13.83 -11.22 -9.18
CA ALA A 118 12.52 -10.90 -9.73
C ALA A 118 12.33 -11.53 -11.11
N THR A 119 11.10 -11.92 -11.36
CA THR A 119 10.69 -12.48 -12.66
C THR A 119 9.82 -11.47 -13.39
N ASP A 120 9.92 -11.42 -14.71
CA ASP A 120 9.08 -10.60 -15.56
C ASP A 120 7.60 -10.95 -15.36
N PHE A 121 6.79 -9.92 -15.14
CA PHE A 121 5.34 -10.04 -14.96
C PHE A 121 4.58 -9.59 -16.21
N GLY A 122 5.06 -8.53 -16.89
CA GLY A 122 4.42 -7.87 -18.01
C GLY A 122 4.73 -6.37 -18.03
N GLU A 123 3.85 -5.58 -18.63
CA GLU A 123 4.05 -4.14 -18.80
C GLU A 123 2.83 -3.31 -18.40
N MET A 124 3.09 -2.07 -17.95
CA MET A 124 2.06 -1.04 -17.75
C MET A 124 1.49 -0.58 -19.09
N THR A 125 0.31 0.03 -19.08
CA THR A 125 -0.28 0.63 -20.28
C THR A 125 0.45 1.92 -20.66
N GLY A 126 0.70 2.10 -21.94
CA GLY A 126 1.32 3.29 -22.51
C GLY A 126 2.78 3.50 -22.09
N GLU A 127 3.42 4.45 -22.74
CA GLU A 127 4.79 4.85 -22.43
C GLU A 127 4.83 5.71 -21.15
N ARG A 128 4.88 5.09 -20.01
CA ARG A 128 5.27 5.75 -18.76
C ARG A 128 6.80 5.77 -18.64
N SER A 129 7.46 6.14 -19.74
CA SER A 129 8.79 5.65 -20.11
C SER A 129 9.95 6.63 -19.97
N SER A 130 9.76 7.87 -19.57
CA SER A 130 10.93 8.71 -19.35
C SER A 130 10.66 9.79 -18.33
N GLY A 131 11.43 9.80 -17.28
CA GLY A 131 11.26 10.72 -16.18
C GLY A 131 10.98 9.97 -14.89
N THR A 132 10.33 10.60 -14.00
CA THR A 132 10.02 10.07 -12.67
C THR A 132 8.67 9.36 -12.71
N ASN A 133 8.63 8.06 -12.99
CA ASN A 133 7.40 7.26 -12.95
C ASN A 133 6.96 6.98 -11.49
N ARG A 134 6.57 8.02 -10.81
CA ARG A 134 6.12 7.98 -9.43
C ARG A 134 4.62 7.82 -9.42
N VAL A 135 4.12 6.61 -9.33
CA VAL A 135 2.69 6.33 -9.31
C VAL A 135 2.21 6.02 -7.89
N GLY A 136 0.99 6.41 -7.56
CA GLY A 136 0.34 5.92 -6.35
C GLY A 136 -0.08 4.46 -6.54
N SER A 137 0.12 3.61 -5.55
CA SER A 137 -0.28 2.20 -5.59
C SER A 137 -1.33 1.87 -4.55
N ALA A 138 -2.26 0.98 -4.91
CA ALA A 138 -3.32 0.53 -4.01
C ALA A 138 -3.72 -0.92 -4.30
N PRO A 139 -3.29 -1.88 -3.48
CA PRO A 139 -3.69 -3.28 -3.64
C PRO A 139 -4.97 -3.64 -2.88
N ASP A 140 -5.69 -4.67 -3.35
CA ASP A 140 -6.75 -5.36 -2.61
C ASP A 140 -6.39 -6.82 -2.25
N GLY A 141 -5.14 -7.21 -2.52
CA GLY A 141 -4.63 -8.57 -2.36
C GLY A 141 -4.91 -9.49 -3.54
N ASN A 142 -5.68 -9.05 -4.54
CA ASN A 142 -5.92 -9.74 -5.80
C ASN A 142 -5.56 -8.85 -7.00
N ARG A 143 -5.90 -7.57 -6.91
CA ARG A 143 -5.55 -6.54 -7.88
C ARG A 143 -4.52 -5.59 -7.30
N GLY A 144 -3.60 -5.15 -8.14
CA GLY A 144 -2.76 -3.98 -7.93
C GLY A 144 -3.24 -2.86 -8.83
N VAL A 145 -3.54 -1.70 -8.27
CA VAL A 145 -3.98 -0.50 -9.00
C VAL A 145 -2.85 0.50 -9.02
N PHE A 146 -2.60 1.13 -10.16
CA PHE A 146 -1.55 2.11 -10.40
C PHE A 146 -2.17 3.42 -10.86
N MET A 147 -1.90 4.52 -10.18
CA MET A 147 -2.56 5.80 -10.39
C MET A 147 -1.56 6.87 -10.81
N GLY A 148 -1.76 7.48 -11.98
CA GLY A 148 -0.92 8.56 -12.51
C GLY A 148 0.42 8.12 -13.06
N GLY A 149 1.45 8.90 -12.80
CA GLY A 149 2.81 8.71 -13.36
C GLY A 149 3.14 9.74 -14.42
N THR A 150 4.24 9.55 -15.15
CA THR A 150 4.73 10.50 -16.15
C THR A 150 4.87 9.81 -17.50
N SER A 151 4.31 10.40 -18.56
CA SER A 151 4.78 10.23 -19.94
C SER A 151 6.00 11.15 -20.14
N PRO A 152 6.82 11.01 -21.17
CA PRO A 152 8.15 11.64 -21.22
C PRO A 152 8.30 13.06 -20.65
N THR A 153 7.25 13.87 -20.65
CA THR A 153 7.32 15.27 -20.18
C THR A 153 6.12 15.74 -19.37
N THR A 154 5.06 14.94 -19.21
CA THR A 154 3.82 15.36 -18.57
C THR A 154 3.28 14.30 -17.63
N GLY A 155 2.75 14.74 -16.49
CA GLY A 155 1.97 13.86 -15.60
C GLY A 155 0.78 13.22 -16.32
N LEU A 156 0.37 12.06 -15.88
CA LEU A 156 -0.76 11.30 -16.42
C LEU A 156 -1.90 11.23 -15.40
N SER A 157 -3.12 11.06 -15.90
CA SER A 157 -4.30 10.75 -15.06
C SER A 157 -4.73 9.29 -15.13
N ASN A 158 -4.07 8.47 -15.97
CA ASN A 158 -4.44 7.08 -16.17
C ASN A 158 -4.42 6.28 -14.87
N ILE A 159 -5.40 5.42 -14.70
CA ILE A 159 -5.47 4.42 -13.64
C ILE A 159 -5.50 3.06 -14.31
N ASP A 160 -4.46 2.26 -14.04
CA ASP A 160 -4.32 0.90 -14.54
C ASP A 160 -4.47 -0.11 -13.42
N TYR A 161 -4.77 -1.34 -13.76
CA TYR A 161 -4.71 -2.46 -12.82
C TYR A 161 -4.07 -3.70 -13.44
N ILE A 162 -3.60 -4.57 -12.55
CA ILE A 162 -3.21 -5.95 -12.86
C ILE A 162 -3.94 -6.91 -11.94
N THR A 163 -4.01 -8.18 -12.34
CA THR A 163 -4.37 -9.29 -11.45
C THR A 163 -3.09 -9.91 -10.91
N ILE A 164 -2.76 -9.69 -9.63
CA ILE A 164 -1.45 -10.04 -9.04
C ILE A 164 -1.12 -11.54 -9.17
N GLY A 165 -2.13 -12.40 -9.12
CA GLY A 165 -1.97 -13.86 -9.21
C GLY A 165 -1.57 -14.38 -10.59
N THR A 166 -1.72 -13.58 -11.65
CA THR A 166 -1.55 -14.01 -13.04
C THR A 166 -0.70 -13.02 -13.81
N THR A 167 0.43 -13.47 -14.37
CA THR A 167 1.31 -12.62 -15.18
C THR A 167 0.57 -12.12 -16.43
N GLY A 168 0.88 -10.90 -16.84
CA GLY A 168 0.28 -10.23 -17.99
C GLY A 168 0.36 -8.72 -17.87
N ASN A 169 0.04 -8.03 -18.96
CA ASN A 169 0.09 -6.59 -19.03
C ASN A 169 -1.02 -5.94 -18.18
N ALA A 170 -0.77 -4.75 -17.71
CA ALA A 170 -1.77 -3.92 -17.05
C ALA A 170 -2.87 -3.50 -18.02
N ILE A 171 -4.03 -3.18 -17.48
CA ILE A 171 -5.20 -2.72 -18.22
C ILE A 171 -5.62 -1.37 -17.65
N GLU A 172 -5.72 -0.36 -18.51
CA GLU A 172 -6.32 0.92 -18.13
C GLU A 172 -7.82 0.74 -17.90
N PHE A 173 -8.33 1.29 -16.82
CA PHE A 173 -9.76 1.21 -16.52
C PHE A 173 -10.41 2.56 -16.21
N SER A 174 -9.61 3.58 -15.83
CA SER A 174 -10.16 4.82 -15.29
C SER A 174 -9.17 5.97 -15.37
N LYS A 175 -9.58 7.13 -14.83
CA LYS A 175 -8.78 8.36 -14.76
C LYS A 175 -8.85 8.97 -13.35
N MET A 176 -7.76 9.62 -12.97
CA MET A 176 -7.73 10.61 -11.89
C MET A 176 -8.38 11.91 -12.34
N THR A 177 -8.71 12.79 -11.40
CA THR A 177 -9.31 14.10 -11.69
C THR A 177 -8.33 15.06 -12.37
N ALA A 178 -7.02 14.85 -12.21
CA ALA A 178 -5.96 15.63 -12.84
C ALA A 178 -4.73 14.81 -13.17
N ASN A 179 -3.97 15.25 -14.17
CA ASN A 179 -2.68 14.68 -14.53
C ASN A 179 -1.64 15.01 -13.46
N ARG A 180 -0.97 14.00 -12.91
CA ARG A 180 0.10 14.19 -11.94
C ARG A 180 1.00 12.95 -11.79
N ASP A 181 2.19 13.18 -11.26
CA ASP A 181 3.12 12.15 -10.82
C ASP A 181 3.57 12.43 -9.38
N GLY A 182 4.34 11.56 -8.79
CA GLY A 182 4.89 11.78 -7.45
C GLY A 182 3.88 11.68 -6.32
N GLN A 183 2.84 10.88 -6.50
CA GLN A 183 1.87 10.59 -5.45
C GLN A 183 2.34 9.45 -4.55
N ALA A 184 1.83 9.44 -3.33
CA ALA A 184 1.82 8.27 -2.46
C ALA A 184 0.48 7.56 -2.53
N GLY A 185 0.46 6.23 -2.38
CA GLY A 185 -0.76 5.44 -2.38
C GLY A 185 -0.94 4.59 -1.13
N CYS A 186 -2.17 4.26 -0.80
CA CYS A 186 -2.52 3.30 0.26
C CYS A 186 -3.89 2.68 0.00
N SER A 187 -4.22 1.61 0.74
CA SER A 187 -5.47 0.88 0.54
C SER A 187 -6.03 0.28 1.83
N ASP A 188 -7.36 0.12 1.89
CA ASP A 188 -8.03 -0.72 2.89
C ASP A 188 -8.44 -2.10 2.33
N GLY A 189 -8.02 -2.42 1.11
CA GLY A 189 -8.39 -3.63 0.39
C GLY A 189 -9.73 -3.54 -0.36
N VAL A 190 -10.37 -2.38 -0.37
CA VAL A 190 -11.57 -2.08 -1.16
C VAL A 190 -11.41 -0.75 -1.88
N ARG A 191 -10.86 0.24 -1.17
CA ARG A 191 -10.61 1.60 -1.62
C ARG A 191 -9.12 1.83 -1.70
N GLY A 192 -8.68 2.39 -2.80
CA GLY A 192 -7.35 2.93 -2.99
C GLY A 192 -7.39 4.44 -2.82
N LEU A 193 -6.45 5.00 -2.08
CA LEU A 193 -6.22 6.43 -2.00
C LEU A 193 -4.89 6.78 -2.66
N THR A 194 -4.84 7.95 -3.27
CA THR A 194 -3.61 8.57 -3.74
C THR A 194 -3.54 10.01 -3.27
N ALA A 195 -2.39 10.42 -2.75
CA ALA A 195 -2.19 11.74 -2.13
C ALA A 195 -1.00 12.49 -2.73
N GLY A 196 -1.11 13.83 -2.77
CA GLY A 196 -0.04 14.71 -3.22
C GLY A 196 0.20 14.68 -4.72
N GLY A 197 1.40 14.98 -5.15
CA GLY A 197 1.82 14.91 -6.54
C GLY A 197 2.59 16.13 -7.03
N ASN A 198 3.13 16.03 -8.24
CA ASN A 198 3.91 17.06 -8.91
C ASN A 198 3.05 17.75 -10.00
N PRO A 199 2.95 19.08 -10.01
CA PRO A 199 3.54 20.01 -9.02
C PRO A 199 3.04 19.74 -7.60
N PRO A 200 3.70 20.24 -6.55
CA PRO A 200 3.28 19.97 -5.17
C PRO A 200 1.79 20.24 -4.96
N GLN A 201 1.05 19.22 -4.55
CA GLN A 201 -0.40 19.27 -4.36
C GLN A 201 -0.79 18.68 -3.01
N ASN A 202 -1.95 19.07 -2.50
CA ASN A 202 -2.52 18.58 -1.26
C ASN A 202 -3.72 17.63 -1.47
N HIS A 203 -4.14 17.41 -2.69
CA HIS A 203 -5.30 16.58 -3.00
C HIS A 203 -5.09 15.11 -2.62
N VAL A 204 -6.15 14.52 -2.08
CA VAL A 204 -6.30 13.07 -1.90
C VAL A 204 -7.48 12.61 -2.74
N GLU A 205 -7.26 11.62 -3.59
CA GLU A 205 -8.30 11.00 -4.40
C GLU A 205 -8.53 9.56 -3.99
N LEU A 206 -9.76 9.11 -4.19
CA LEU A 206 -10.22 7.76 -3.89
C LEU A 206 -10.66 7.05 -5.16
N VAL A 207 -10.23 5.82 -5.31
CA VAL A 207 -10.73 4.88 -6.31
C VAL A 207 -11.31 3.65 -5.62
N ASN A 208 -12.43 3.11 -6.13
CA ASN A 208 -12.92 1.82 -5.69
C ASN A 208 -12.27 0.72 -6.55
N ILE A 209 -11.40 -0.09 -5.93
CA ILE A 209 -10.60 -1.10 -6.63
C ILE A 209 -11.46 -2.18 -7.29
N SER A 210 -12.61 -2.52 -6.69
CA SER A 210 -13.47 -3.60 -7.20
C SER A 210 -14.40 -3.16 -8.34
N ASN A 211 -14.81 -1.89 -8.37
CA ASN A 211 -15.81 -1.40 -9.32
C ASN A 211 -15.23 -0.76 -10.57
N LEU A 212 -13.90 -0.54 -10.60
CA LEU A 212 -13.21 0.05 -11.75
C LEU A 212 -13.85 1.39 -12.19
N SER A 213 -14.12 2.28 -11.23
CA SER A 213 -14.72 3.60 -11.46
C SER A 213 -13.66 4.71 -11.51
N ASP A 214 -14.01 5.86 -12.07
CA ASP A 214 -13.17 7.05 -12.00
C ASP A 214 -12.86 7.43 -10.56
N ALA A 215 -11.68 8.02 -10.36
CA ALA A 215 -11.29 8.56 -9.08
C ALA A 215 -12.22 9.73 -8.70
N VAL A 216 -12.47 9.86 -7.41
CA VAL A 216 -13.24 10.97 -6.85
C VAL A 216 -12.42 11.68 -5.79
N ASP A 217 -12.73 12.95 -5.57
CA ASP A 217 -12.13 13.72 -4.48
C ASP A 217 -12.45 13.06 -3.14
N TRP A 218 -11.41 12.78 -2.35
CA TRP A 218 -11.52 12.25 -0.99
C TRP A 218 -11.33 13.34 0.05
N GLY A 219 -10.47 14.35 -0.23
CA GLY A 219 -10.11 15.43 0.67
C GLY A 219 -8.67 15.89 0.47
N GLU A 220 -8.02 16.32 1.54
CA GLU A 220 -6.72 16.96 1.46
C GLU A 220 -5.74 16.51 2.53
N ILE A 221 -4.43 16.53 2.20
CA ILE A 221 -3.34 16.58 3.17
C ILE A 221 -3.07 18.04 3.55
N PRO A 222 -2.60 18.35 4.80
CA PRO A 222 -2.46 19.72 5.28
C PRO A 222 -1.51 20.58 4.45
N VAL A 223 -0.52 19.98 3.82
CA VAL A 223 0.52 20.70 3.08
C VAL A 223 0.75 20.05 1.74
N ALA A 224 0.74 20.87 0.68
CA ALA A 224 1.05 20.41 -0.67
C ALA A 224 2.47 19.82 -0.75
N GLN A 225 2.60 18.61 -1.29
CA GLN A 225 3.89 17.92 -1.39
C GLN A 225 3.94 16.88 -2.50
N ILE A 226 5.15 16.56 -2.91
CA ILE A 226 5.49 15.48 -3.83
C ILE A 226 6.02 14.33 -2.97
N PHE A 227 5.43 13.15 -3.11
CA PHE A 227 5.99 11.93 -2.58
C PHE A 227 6.78 11.24 -3.70
N SER A 228 8.07 11.01 -3.54
CA SER A 228 8.87 10.35 -4.59
C SER A 228 9.30 8.99 -4.09
N GLY A 229 8.76 7.98 -4.66
CA GLY A 229 8.80 6.62 -4.13
C GLY A 229 7.46 6.30 -3.50
N ASP A 230 7.35 5.12 -2.99
CA ASP A 230 6.11 4.59 -2.44
C ASP A 230 5.95 5.02 -0.96
N ALA A 231 5.68 6.30 -0.74
CA ALA A 231 5.67 6.93 0.58
C ALA A 231 4.36 6.72 1.37
N GLY A 232 3.50 5.83 0.90
CA GLY A 232 2.22 5.50 1.53
C GLY A 232 2.18 4.06 2.03
N THR A 233 1.46 3.81 3.11
CA THR A 233 1.15 2.47 3.62
C THR A 233 -0.14 2.49 4.42
N SER A 234 -0.60 1.34 4.89
CA SER A 234 -1.82 1.27 5.69
C SER A 234 -1.82 0.14 6.73
N ASP A 235 -2.72 0.24 7.70
CA ASP A 235 -3.14 -0.88 8.56
C ASP A 235 -4.44 -1.52 8.06
N GLY A 236 -4.92 -1.11 6.87
CA GLY A 236 -6.21 -1.50 6.29
C GLY A 236 -7.41 -0.75 6.85
N SER A 237 -7.19 0.30 7.64
CA SER A 237 -8.20 1.25 8.10
C SER A 237 -7.68 2.67 8.02
N ARG A 238 -6.43 2.87 8.45
CA ARG A 238 -5.68 4.12 8.32
C ARG A 238 -4.73 4.00 7.14
N GLY A 239 -4.71 5.01 6.29
CA GLY A 239 -3.63 5.25 5.35
C GLY A 239 -2.65 6.21 5.99
N VAL A 240 -1.36 5.96 5.87
CA VAL A 240 -0.30 6.80 6.40
C VAL A 240 0.58 7.26 5.25
N PHE A 241 0.87 8.57 5.20
CA PHE A 241 1.73 9.20 4.21
C PHE A 241 2.93 9.82 4.92
N VAL A 242 4.13 9.60 4.40
CA VAL A 242 5.38 9.86 5.13
C VAL A 242 6.31 10.75 4.34
N GLY A 243 6.84 11.78 4.98
CA GLY A 243 7.84 12.67 4.43
C GLY A 243 7.35 13.40 3.19
N GLY A 244 8.22 13.51 2.18
CA GLY A 244 7.92 14.16 0.92
C GLY A 244 8.74 15.42 0.69
N TYR A 245 8.36 16.19 -0.34
CA TYR A 245 9.12 17.32 -0.83
C TYR A 245 8.17 18.48 -1.19
N GLY A 246 8.40 19.62 -0.59
CA GLY A 246 7.57 20.81 -0.79
C GLY A 246 8.08 21.76 -1.87
N GLY A 247 9.23 21.48 -2.48
CA GLY A 247 9.94 22.35 -3.43
C GLY A 247 11.24 22.93 -2.87
N GLY A 248 12.20 23.22 -3.75
CA GLY A 248 13.52 23.75 -3.33
C GLY A 248 14.40 22.70 -2.66
N THR A 249 14.71 22.85 -1.38
CA THR A 249 15.46 21.88 -0.55
C THR A 249 14.66 21.40 0.66
N ASP A 250 13.33 21.54 0.59
CA ASP A 250 12.42 21.30 1.70
C ASP A 250 12.01 19.82 1.77
N ASN A 251 12.93 18.96 2.21
CA ASN A 251 12.61 17.60 2.61
C ASN A 251 11.84 17.63 3.92
N ARG A 252 10.69 16.93 3.95
CA ARG A 252 9.79 16.96 5.10
C ARG A 252 9.95 15.74 5.98
N ASP A 253 9.81 15.95 7.29
CA ASP A 253 9.81 14.91 8.31
C ASP A 253 8.40 14.50 8.77
N ASN A 254 7.38 15.23 8.33
CA ASN A 254 6.01 15.02 8.77
C ASN A 254 5.47 13.64 8.36
N VAL A 255 4.75 13.02 9.26
CA VAL A 255 3.96 11.82 9.03
C VAL A 255 2.49 12.17 9.23
N GLN A 256 1.66 11.80 8.27
CA GLN A 256 0.23 12.15 8.26
C GLN A 256 -0.60 10.89 8.07
N TYR A 257 -1.80 10.86 8.65
CA TYR A 257 -2.73 9.75 8.43
C TYR A 257 -4.11 10.20 8.01
N VAL A 258 -4.81 9.30 7.36
CA VAL A 258 -6.21 9.41 6.98
C VAL A 258 -6.96 8.18 7.49
N THR A 259 -8.24 8.34 7.83
CA THR A 259 -9.14 7.19 8.02
C THR A 259 -9.76 6.87 6.66
N ILE A 260 -9.30 5.83 5.97
CA ILE A 260 -9.65 5.54 4.57
C ILE A 260 -11.16 5.48 4.34
N GLY A 261 -11.91 5.01 5.34
CA GLY A 261 -13.36 4.88 5.30
C GLY A 261 -14.16 6.16 5.42
N THR A 262 -13.53 7.28 5.76
CA THR A 262 -14.23 8.53 6.09
C THR A 262 -13.62 9.68 5.31
N LEU A 263 -14.42 10.35 4.48
CA LEU A 263 -13.97 11.53 3.73
C LEU A 263 -13.53 12.64 4.68
N GLY A 264 -12.51 13.40 4.29
CA GLY A 264 -12.07 14.55 5.09
C GLY A 264 -10.63 14.96 4.84
N GLN A 265 -10.01 15.49 5.85
CA GLN A 265 -8.61 15.90 5.82
C GLN A 265 -7.75 14.89 6.57
N SER A 266 -6.49 14.77 6.19
CA SER A 266 -5.52 14.03 6.97
C SER A 266 -5.23 14.76 8.29
N ALA A 267 -4.84 13.99 9.28
CA ALA A 267 -4.39 14.50 10.56
C ALA A 267 -2.88 14.27 10.73
N ASP A 268 -2.28 15.12 11.55
CA ASP A 268 -0.90 14.92 11.98
C ASP A 268 -0.78 13.61 12.76
N TYR A 269 0.31 12.89 12.49
CA TYR A 269 0.57 11.60 13.11
C TYR A 269 1.89 11.60 13.88
N GLY A 270 2.87 12.39 13.42
CA GLY A 270 4.19 12.46 14.01
C GLY A 270 5.27 12.82 13.01
N GLU A 271 6.51 12.47 13.33
CA GLU A 271 7.69 12.93 12.62
C GLU A 271 8.69 11.79 12.38
N LEU A 272 9.42 11.87 11.28
CA LEU A 272 10.64 11.10 11.03
C LEU A 272 11.81 11.70 11.84
N PHE A 273 12.94 10.98 11.94
CA PHE A 273 14.15 11.52 12.54
C PHE A 273 14.70 12.73 11.78
N ASN A 274 14.64 12.68 10.45
CA ASN A 274 15.09 13.74 9.55
C ASN A 274 14.09 13.91 8.42
N GLY A 275 14.04 15.12 7.87
CA GLY A 275 13.28 15.38 6.64
C GLY A 275 13.75 14.45 5.53
N ASN A 276 12.81 13.74 4.90
CA ASN A 276 13.09 12.67 3.97
C ASN A 276 12.18 12.74 2.73
N TYR A 277 12.76 12.50 1.58
CA TYR A 277 12.11 12.47 0.29
C TYR A 277 12.43 11.16 -0.43
N GLY A 278 11.42 10.52 -0.97
CA GLY A 278 11.61 9.25 -1.66
C GLY A 278 11.98 8.08 -0.75
N ALA A 279 11.63 8.17 0.53
CA ALA A 279 11.61 7.02 1.42
C ALA A 279 10.50 6.05 1.02
N THR A 280 10.59 4.82 1.48
CA THR A 280 9.65 3.75 1.18
C THR A 280 9.06 3.18 2.46
N ASN A 281 7.80 2.75 2.42
CA ASN A 281 7.09 2.32 3.62
C ASN A 281 6.45 0.94 3.47
N SER A 282 6.66 0.07 4.45
CA SER A 282 6.03 -1.24 4.56
C SER A 282 5.32 -1.39 5.90
N SER A 283 4.29 -2.23 5.98
CA SER A 283 3.51 -2.40 7.20
C SER A 283 3.02 -3.83 7.39
N ASP A 284 3.07 -4.31 8.64
CA ASP A 284 2.38 -5.55 9.04
C ASP A 284 0.95 -5.30 9.58
N GLY A 285 0.49 -4.06 9.49
CA GLY A 285 -0.81 -3.63 10.03
C GLY A 285 -0.75 -3.17 11.49
N THR A 286 0.40 -3.32 12.15
CA THR A 286 0.65 -2.85 13.52
C THR A 286 1.80 -1.86 13.53
N ARG A 287 2.88 -2.22 12.88
CA ARG A 287 4.10 -1.44 12.74
C ARG A 287 4.28 -1.03 11.28
N MET A 288 4.68 0.21 11.07
CA MET A 288 5.11 0.74 9.79
C MET A 288 6.62 0.94 9.85
N CYS A 289 7.34 0.45 8.85
CA CYS A 289 8.77 0.70 8.64
C CYS A 289 8.95 1.65 7.46
N THR A 290 9.73 2.72 7.67
CA THR A 290 10.15 3.68 6.64
C THR A 290 11.63 3.46 6.38
N ALA A 291 12.00 3.16 5.15
CA ALA A 291 13.37 2.77 4.79
C ALA A 291 13.99 3.67 3.73
N GLY A 292 15.28 3.98 3.91
CA GLY A 292 16.09 4.76 2.96
C GLY A 292 15.55 6.16 2.73
N GLY A 293 15.65 6.64 1.48
CA GLY A 293 15.23 7.97 1.06
C GLY A 293 16.38 8.96 0.96
N SER A 294 16.07 10.17 0.52
CA SER A 294 17.00 11.29 0.40
C SER A 294 16.80 12.24 1.57
N GLU A 295 17.78 12.33 2.42
CA GLU A 295 17.89 13.29 3.51
C GLU A 295 18.73 14.50 3.07
N PRO A 296 18.77 15.60 3.85
CA PRO A 296 19.62 16.78 3.53
C PRO A 296 21.09 16.45 3.34
N THR A 297 21.59 15.37 3.94
CA THR A 297 22.98 14.93 3.89
C THR A 297 23.29 13.91 2.80
N GLY A 298 22.27 13.43 2.08
CA GLY A 298 22.37 12.39 1.03
C GLY A 298 21.38 11.25 1.20
N TYR A 299 21.59 10.16 0.48
CA TYR A 299 20.73 8.97 0.65
C TYR A 299 21.02 8.25 1.96
N ALA A 300 19.95 7.85 2.64
CA ALA A 300 20.00 7.17 3.93
C ALA A 300 20.09 5.64 3.80
N THR A 301 20.71 5.00 4.80
CA THR A 301 20.59 3.56 5.06
C THR A 301 19.52 3.25 6.10
N THR A 302 19.08 4.23 6.86
CA THR A 302 18.21 4.07 8.02
C THR A 302 16.89 3.41 7.67
N ILE A 303 16.49 2.43 8.48
CA ILE A 303 15.12 1.96 8.62
C ILE A 303 14.61 2.49 9.95
N GLN A 304 13.53 3.23 9.93
CA GLN A 304 12.86 3.75 11.14
C GLN A 304 11.42 3.24 11.17
N TYR A 305 10.79 3.23 12.35
CA TYR A 305 9.46 2.67 12.47
C TYR A 305 8.53 3.48 13.36
N HIS A 306 7.24 3.32 13.12
CA HIS A 306 6.15 3.80 13.97
C HIS A 306 5.21 2.66 14.34
N GLN A 307 4.56 2.77 15.49
CA GLN A 307 3.38 1.98 15.81
C GLN A 307 2.14 2.65 15.20
N ILE A 308 1.48 2.01 14.21
CA ILE A 308 0.39 2.66 13.44
C ILE A 308 -0.78 3.11 14.33
N SER A 309 -0.98 2.52 15.48
CA SER A 309 -2.05 2.92 16.40
C SER A 309 -1.74 4.15 17.27
N GLN A 310 -0.45 4.53 17.42
CA GLN A 310 -0.02 5.50 18.43
C GLN A 310 0.53 6.81 17.85
N GLY A 311 1.18 6.76 16.69
CA GLY A 311 1.88 7.93 16.15
C GLY A 311 3.10 8.36 16.98
N GLY A 312 3.52 9.62 16.82
CA GLY A 312 4.66 10.20 17.50
C GLY A 312 5.94 10.19 16.66
N THR A 313 7.08 10.45 17.28
CA THR A 313 8.38 10.44 16.59
C THR A 313 8.78 9.00 16.26
N ALA A 314 9.35 8.81 15.07
CA ALA A 314 9.90 7.53 14.63
C ALA A 314 10.92 6.96 15.62
N LEU A 315 11.06 5.67 15.64
CA LEU A 315 12.07 4.93 16.39
C LEU A 315 13.03 4.21 15.44
N ASP A 316 14.26 4.03 15.87
CA ASP A 316 15.25 3.28 15.09
C ASP A 316 14.87 1.81 14.97
N PHE A 317 14.96 1.28 13.75
CA PHE A 317 14.69 -0.12 13.45
C PHE A 317 15.96 -0.88 13.05
N GLY A 318 16.84 -0.25 12.26
CA GLY A 318 18.05 -0.83 11.68
C GLY A 318 18.42 -0.16 10.36
N GLU A 319 19.12 -0.88 9.49
CA GLU A 319 19.62 -0.31 8.24
C GLU A 319 19.35 -1.21 7.02
N ILE A 320 19.14 -0.62 5.84
CA ILE A 320 19.18 -1.30 4.55
C ILE A 320 20.64 -1.56 4.16
N THR A 321 20.87 -2.51 3.25
CA THR A 321 22.22 -2.95 2.87
C THR A 321 23.04 -1.84 2.21
N GLN A 322 22.41 -0.89 1.54
CA GLN A 322 23.06 0.22 0.83
C GLN A 322 22.18 1.47 0.83
N ALA A 323 22.76 2.65 1.06
CA ALA A 323 22.08 3.93 1.02
C ALA A 323 21.39 4.16 -0.34
N ARG A 324 20.07 4.36 -0.32
CA ARG A 324 19.25 4.60 -1.50
C ARG A 324 17.85 5.09 -1.15
N GLY A 325 17.17 5.64 -2.13
CA GLY A 325 15.76 6.01 -2.04
C GLY A 325 15.06 5.83 -3.38
N MET A 326 13.82 6.30 -3.48
CA MET A 326 13.04 6.25 -4.73
C MET A 326 12.87 4.80 -5.25
N ALA A 327 12.76 3.87 -4.34
CA ALA A 327 12.61 2.44 -4.58
C ALA A 327 11.13 2.03 -4.54
N GLY A 328 10.81 0.86 -5.08
CA GLY A 328 9.55 0.20 -4.84
C GLY A 328 9.59 -0.59 -3.53
N HIS A 329 8.45 -0.71 -2.85
CA HIS A 329 8.37 -1.50 -1.63
C HIS A 329 6.94 -1.93 -1.31
N ASP A 330 6.80 -2.95 -0.51
CA ASP A 330 5.56 -3.36 0.15
C ASP A 330 5.87 -4.45 1.20
N SER A 331 4.83 -5.02 1.78
CA SER A 331 4.92 -6.07 2.79
C SER A 331 4.11 -7.30 2.43
N GLY A 332 4.53 -8.46 2.98
CA GLY A 332 3.87 -9.74 2.76
C GLY A 332 4.52 -10.87 3.57
N GLY A 333 4.12 -12.09 3.32
CA GLY A 333 4.71 -13.29 3.94
C GLY A 333 4.07 -13.73 5.24
#